data_e8c09e146e555772fab3b534d6b973ff
#
_entry.id   e8c09e146e555772fab3b534d6b973ff
#
_cell.length_a   1.000
_cell.length_b   1.000
_cell.length_c   1.000
_cell.angle_alpha   90.00
_cell.angle_beta   90.00
_cell.angle_gamma   90.00
#
_symmetry.space_group_name_H-M   'P 1'
#
loop_
_entity.id
_entity.type
_entity.pdbx_description
1 polymer ?
#
loop_
_entity_poly.entity_id
_entity_poly.type
_entity_poly.pdbx_seq_one_letter_code
_entity_poly.pdbx_strand_id
1 'polypeptide(L)'
;RASVGHMLISRYVSRDTDVKVLFSGEVADELGSYLYFMNAPSEEAYQEECIRLLNDIHYFDGLRSDRSISFAGIESRVPFSDKEFLEYYLSINPKLKMFNNTRIEKYLIRKAFAPYNYLPDNVLWRRKNGFSDSVSTKERSWSVIIAEHIDTLITDEEFKTESIKFRHNTPKSKEAYYYRKKFCEYYNENGTKYHDNLTPYMWLPKWCGNISDPSARVLNIYKAD
;
A
#
# COMPACT_ATOMS: atom_id res chain seq x y z
N ARG A 1 -5.09 -4.45 -4.95
CA ARG A 1 -5.60 -3.29 -5.74
C ARG A 1 -4.45 -2.51 -6.36
N ALA A 2 -3.53 -1.95 -5.59
CA ALA A 2 -2.43 -1.15 -6.11
C ALA A 2 -1.52 -1.91 -7.09
N SER A 3 -1.29 -3.20 -6.89
CA SER A 3 -0.49 -4.04 -7.78
C SER A 3 -1.00 -4.04 -9.23
N VAL A 4 -2.32 -4.01 -9.41
CA VAL A 4 -2.94 -3.96 -10.76
C VAL A 4 -2.58 -2.65 -11.46
N GLY A 5 -2.66 -1.53 -10.75
CA GLY A 5 -2.28 -0.22 -11.30
C GLY A 5 -0.80 -0.17 -11.70
N HIS A 6 0.10 -0.64 -10.83
CA HIS A 6 1.54 -0.74 -11.13
C HIS A 6 1.79 -1.60 -12.38
N MET A 7 1.15 -2.77 -12.45
CA MET A 7 1.30 -3.66 -13.60
C MET A 7 0.79 -3.01 -14.89
N LEU A 8 -0.37 -2.36 -14.88
CA LEU A 8 -0.95 -1.72 -16.06
C LEU A 8 -0.08 -0.57 -16.57
N ILE A 9 0.41 0.30 -15.68
CA ILE A 9 1.32 1.39 -16.03
C ILE A 9 2.62 0.82 -16.62
N SER A 10 3.21 -0.18 -15.97
CA SER A 10 4.47 -0.79 -16.42
C SER A 10 4.33 -1.47 -17.79
N ARG A 11 3.20 -2.14 -18.04
CA ARG A 11 2.89 -2.71 -19.35
C ARG A 11 2.73 -1.63 -20.43
N TYR A 12 2.05 -0.53 -20.10
CA TYR A 12 1.91 0.61 -21.01
C TYR A 12 3.29 1.18 -21.37
N VAL A 13 4.13 1.47 -20.36
CA VAL A 13 5.48 2.01 -20.57
C VAL A 13 6.33 1.06 -21.40
N SER A 14 6.32 -0.23 -21.10
CA SER A 14 7.10 -1.25 -21.83
C SER A 14 6.68 -1.39 -23.28
N ARG A 15 5.36 -1.27 -23.57
CA ARG A 15 4.83 -1.43 -24.92
C ARG A 15 5.01 -0.18 -25.78
N ASP A 16 4.78 1.00 -25.20
CA ASP A 16 4.61 2.24 -25.96
C ASP A 16 5.82 3.19 -25.85
N THR A 17 6.88 2.79 -25.12
CA THR A 17 8.11 3.58 -24.96
C THR A 17 9.36 2.71 -24.91
N ASP A 18 10.53 3.33 -25.07
CA ASP A 18 11.84 2.68 -24.89
C ASP A 18 12.36 2.72 -23.44
N VAL A 19 11.56 3.18 -22.49
CA VAL A 19 11.92 3.28 -21.08
C VAL A 19 12.13 1.90 -20.48
N LYS A 20 13.26 1.71 -19.80
CA LYS A 20 13.64 0.45 -19.13
C LYS A 20 13.68 0.58 -17.63
N VAL A 21 13.65 1.79 -17.08
CA VAL A 21 13.75 2.07 -15.65
C VAL A 21 12.64 3.03 -15.25
N LEU A 22 11.95 2.70 -14.16
CA LEU A 22 10.96 3.57 -13.53
C LEU A 22 11.39 3.91 -12.10
N PHE A 23 11.28 5.18 -11.74
CA PHE A 23 11.39 5.61 -10.35
C PHE A 23 10.03 5.45 -9.65
N SER A 24 10.04 4.82 -8.49
CA SER A 24 8.87 4.61 -7.64
C SER A 24 8.97 5.39 -6.35
N GLY A 25 7.84 5.90 -5.86
CA GLY A 25 7.71 6.54 -4.56
C GLY A 25 7.50 5.58 -3.39
N GLU A 26 7.63 4.27 -3.59
CA GLU A 26 7.54 3.29 -2.51
C GLU A 26 8.55 3.57 -1.40
N VAL A 27 8.33 3.00 -0.23
CA VAL A 27 9.11 3.26 1.00
C VAL A 27 8.80 4.60 1.67
N ALA A 28 8.41 5.63 0.93
CA ALA A 28 8.12 6.95 1.50
C ALA A 28 6.98 6.93 2.53
N ASP A 29 6.07 5.98 2.45
CA ASP A 29 4.95 5.85 3.39
C ASP A 29 5.36 5.15 4.68
N GLU A 30 6.27 4.20 4.62
CA GLU A 30 6.87 3.48 5.75
C GLU A 30 7.72 4.39 6.63
N LEU A 31 8.18 5.49 6.09
CA LEU A 31 8.87 6.56 6.83
C LEU A 31 7.93 7.42 7.71
N GLY A 32 6.75 6.89 8.04
CA GLY A 32 5.79 7.52 8.94
C GLY A 32 4.76 8.38 8.24
N SER A 33 4.39 8.05 7.00
CA SER A 33 3.46 8.87 6.20
C SER A 33 2.12 8.19 5.91
N TYR A 34 1.89 6.98 6.40
CA TYR A 34 0.54 6.42 6.43
C TYR A 34 -0.33 7.24 7.36
N LEU A 35 -1.56 7.51 6.97
CA LEU A 35 -2.44 8.38 7.74
C LEU A 35 -2.71 7.90 9.17
N TYR A 36 -2.60 6.61 9.41
CA TYR A 36 -2.70 6.00 10.74
C TYR A 36 -1.64 6.48 11.72
N PHE A 37 -0.49 6.96 11.24
CA PHE A 37 0.56 7.55 12.08
C PHE A 37 0.12 8.80 12.83
N MET A 38 -0.98 9.47 12.42
CA MET A 38 -1.58 10.55 13.21
C MET A 38 -2.00 10.09 14.61
N ASN A 39 -2.28 8.81 14.78
CA ASN A 39 -2.72 8.22 16.03
C ASN A 39 -1.55 7.63 16.84
N ALA A 40 -0.31 7.88 16.44
CA ALA A 40 0.87 7.44 17.20
C ALA A 40 0.85 8.05 18.60
N PRO A 41 0.96 7.25 19.66
CA PRO A 41 0.82 7.75 21.03
C PRO A 41 2.03 8.54 21.53
N SER A 42 3.20 8.34 20.91
CA SER A 42 4.44 9.05 21.25
C SER A 42 5.40 9.09 20.06
N GLU A 43 6.46 9.89 20.20
CA GLU A 43 7.56 10.02 19.23
C GLU A 43 8.32 8.70 19.07
N GLU A 44 8.55 8.01 20.16
CA GLU A 44 9.23 6.70 20.20
C GLU A 44 8.40 5.64 19.48
N ALA A 45 7.11 5.55 19.82
CA ALA A 45 6.20 4.61 19.18
C ALA A 45 6.10 4.85 17.66
N TYR A 46 6.08 6.12 17.23
CA TYR A 46 6.13 6.50 15.82
C TYR A 46 7.41 5.99 15.15
N GLN A 47 8.58 6.21 15.76
CA GLN A 47 9.87 5.78 15.22
C GLN A 47 9.99 4.25 15.16
N GLU A 48 9.57 3.55 16.21
CA GLU A 48 9.56 2.09 16.24
C GLU A 48 8.70 1.51 15.13
N GLU A 49 7.54 2.11 14.85
CA GLU A 49 6.67 1.66 13.78
C GLU A 49 7.28 1.89 12.40
N CYS A 50 7.95 3.01 12.16
CA CYS A 50 8.71 3.23 10.93
C CYS A 50 9.74 2.11 10.71
N ILE A 51 10.53 1.79 11.74
CA ILE A 51 11.56 0.75 11.67
C ILE A 51 10.92 -0.62 11.41
N ARG A 52 9.82 -0.95 12.10
CA ARG A 52 9.09 -2.19 11.88
C ARG A 52 8.62 -2.33 10.44
N LEU A 53 8.00 -1.29 9.89
CA LEU A 53 7.49 -1.31 8.53
C LEU A 53 8.61 -1.45 7.49
N LEU A 54 9.74 -0.77 7.70
CA LEU A 54 10.90 -0.88 6.82
C LEU A 54 11.53 -2.28 6.87
N ASN A 55 11.62 -2.90 8.04
CA ASN A 55 12.13 -4.26 8.18
C ASN A 55 11.25 -5.28 7.46
N ASP A 56 9.94 -5.07 7.47
CA ASP A 56 8.95 -5.98 6.90
C ASP A 56 8.58 -5.67 5.43
N ILE A 57 9.11 -4.57 4.85
CA ILE A 57 8.67 -4.06 3.54
C ILE A 57 8.83 -5.07 2.40
N HIS A 58 9.78 -5.97 2.52
CA HIS A 58 10.04 -7.02 1.53
C HIS A 58 8.91 -8.07 1.45
N TYR A 59 8.02 -8.13 2.43
CA TYR A 59 6.81 -8.97 2.40
C TYR A 59 5.61 -8.27 1.75
N PHE A 60 5.63 -6.95 1.63
CA PHE A 60 4.45 -6.14 1.28
C PHE A 60 4.71 -5.20 0.10
N ASP A 61 4.90 -3.95 0.36
CA ASP A 61 4.93 -2.91 -0.67
C ASP A 61 6.17 -3.03 -1.57
N GLY A 62 7.31 -3.42 -1.01
CA GLY A 62 8.50 -3.75 -1.79
C GLY A 62 8.27 -4.93 -2.72
N LEU A 63 7.69 -6.03 -2.21
CA LEU A 63 7.37 -7.20 -3.01
C LEU A 63 6.33 -6.87 -4.10
N ARG A 64 5.30 -6.10 -3.74
CA ARG A 64 4.27 -5.65 -4.68
C ARG A 64 4.88 -4.87 -5.84
N SER A 65 5.69 -3.86 -5.53
CA SER A 65 6.32 -2.99 -6.52
C SER A 65 7.25 -3.80 -7.43
N ASP A 66 8.14 -4.59 -6.84
CA ASP A 66 9.06 -5.47 -7.57
C ASP A 66 8.31 -6.36 -8.56
N ARG A 67 7.37 -7.16 -8.08
CA ARG A 67 6.65 -8.14 -8.92
C ARG A 67 5.80 -7.50 -9.99
N SER A 68 5.13 -6.40 -9.69
CA SER A 68 4.22 -5.76 -10.66
C SER A 68 4.94 -4.95 -11.73
N ILE A 69 6.13 -4.41 -11.45
CA ILE A 69 6.92 -3.63 -12.40
C ILE A 69 7.82 -4.56 -13.24
N SER A 70 8.53 -5.48 -12.61
CA SER A 70 9.44 -6.41 -13.30
C SER A 70 8.70 -7.37 -14.25
N PHE A 71 7.42 -7.67 -13.97
CA PHE A 71 6.56 -8.45 -14.88
C PHE A 71 6.51 -7.87 -16.31
N ALA A 72 6.65 -6.55 -16.45
CA ALA A 72 6.68 -5.88 -17.75
C ALA A 72 8.09 -5.74 -18.35
N GLY A 73 9.11 -6.34 -17.74
CA GLY A 73 10.51 -6.21 -18.17
C GLY A 73 11.11 -4.82 -17.90
N ILE A 74 10.58 -4.11 -16.91
CA ILE A 74 11.05 -2.79 -16.48
C ILE A 74 11.71 -2.92 -15.10
N GLU A 75 12.80 -2.21 -14.89
CA GLU A 75 13.49 -2.12 -13.61
C GLU A 75 12.88 -1.02 -12.73
N SER A 76 12.54 -1.36 -11.50
CA SER A 76 12.09 -0.38 -10.50
C SER A 76 13.27 0.18 -9.71
N ARG A 77 13.35 1.50 -9.62
CA ARG A 77 14.26 2.22 -8.74
C ARG A 77 13.45 2.94 -7.66
N VAL A 78 13.87 2.75 -6.40
CA VAL A 78 13.15 3.26 -5.22
C VAL A 78 14.07 4.17 -4.42
N PRO A 79 14.17 5.47 -4.73
CA PRO A 79 15.11 6.40 -4.09
C PRO A 79 14.93 6.49 -2.58
N PHE A 80 13.70 6.34 -2.07
CA PHE A 80 13.43 6.37 -0.63
C PHE A 80 13.97 5.15 0.12
N SER A 81 14.40 4.09 -0.58
CA SER A 81 15.08 2.93 0.01
C SER A 81 16.60 3.05 0.01
N ASP A 82 17.15 4.15 -0.49
CA ASP A 82 18.58 4.40 -0.42
C ASP A 82 19.06 4.38 1.03
N LYS A 83 20.15 3.65 1.27
CA LYS A 83 20.64 3.39 2.62
C LYS A 83 21.06 4.65 3.36
N GLU A 84 21.80 5.54 2.69
CA GLU A 84 22.27 6.78 3.30
C GLU A 84 21.09 7.71 3.60
N PHE A 85 20.12 7.76 2.68
CA PHE A 85 18.88 8.51 2.91
C PHE A 85 18.10 7.96 4.10
N LEU A 86 17.93 6.64 4.20
CA LEU A 86 17.19 6.00 5.31
C LEU A 86 17.89 6.25 6.65
N GLU A 87 19.19 6.04 6.72
CA GLU A 87 19.98 6.28 7.94
C GLU A 87 19.86 7.75 8.39
N TYR A 88 20.02 8.68 7.46
CA TYR A 88 19.88 10.11 7.75
C TYR A 88 18.45 10.45 8.18
N TYR A 89 17.44 10.04 7.42
CA TYR A 89 16.04 10.39 7.73
C TYR A 89 15.57 9.79 9.05
N LEU A 90 15.96 8.55 9.37
CA LEU A 90 15.65 7.92 10.63
C LEU A 90 16.38 8.56 11.83
N SER A 91 17.55 9.16 11.62
CA SER A 91 18.27 9.88 12.68
C SER A 91 17.61 11.19 13.08
N ILE A 92 16.75 11.78 12.22
CA ILE A 92 16.00 13.00 12.54
C ILE A 92 15.01 12.72 13.67
N ASN A 93 14.93 13.66 14.62
CA ASN A 93 13.97 13.57 15.73
C ASN A 93 12.55 13.31 15.20
N PRO A 94 11.87 12.24 15.65
CA PRO A 94 10.55 11.85 15.17
C PRO A 94 9.50 12.96 15.26
N LYS A 95 9.58 13.81 16.28
CA LYS A 95 8.70 14.98 16.45
C LYS A 95 8.65 15.90 15.23
N LEU A 96 9.77 16.03 14.52
CA LEU A 96 9.84 16.85 13.32
C LEU A 96 9.17 16.17 12.10
N LYS A 97 9.07 14.86 12.14
CA LYS A 97 8.48 14.02 11.08
C LYS A 97 6.99 13.79 11.27
N MET A 98 6.52 13.77 12.51
CA MET A 98 5.10 13.56 12.85
C MET A 98 4.22 14.63 12.22
N PHE A 99 3.04 14.23 11.85
CA PHE A 99 2.03 15.11 11.25
C PHE A 99 0.71 15.05 12.03
N ASN A 100 -0.16 16.01 11.78
CA ASN A 100 -1.43 16.19 12.48
C ASN A 100 -2.41 16.97 11.57
N ASN A 101 -3.52 17.45 12.12
CA ASN A 101 -4.51 18.20 11.36
C ASN A 101 -3.99 19.52 10.75
N THR A 102 -2.90 20.10 11.28
CA THR A 102 -2.30 21.36 10.80
C THR A 102 -1.04 21.15 9.98
N ARG A 103 -0.39 20.01 10.11
CA ARG A 103 0.82 19.63 9.38
C ARG A 103 0.55 18.35 8.62
N ILE A 104 0.56 18.43 7.29
CA ILE A 104 0.28 17.28 6.43
C ILE A 104 1.41 16.25 6.49
N GLU A 105 1.12 15.04 6.05
CA GLU A 105 2.09 13.95 5.93
C GLU A 105 3.24 14.31 4.98
N LYS A 106 4.42 13.74 5.22
CA LYS A 106 5.68 14.02 4.50
C LYS A 106 6.10 15.50 4.55
N TYR A 107 5.61 16.26 5.54
CA TYR A 107 5.85 17.72 5.64
C TYR A 107 7.33 18.07 5.56
N LEU A 108 8.19 17.33 6.28
CA LEU A 108 9.62 17.62 6.33
C LEU A 108 10.27 17.49 4.94
N ILE A 109 9.95 16.43 4.21
CA ILE A 109 10.43 16.23 2.83
C ILE A 109 9.90 17.32 1.91
N ARG A 110 8.60 17.60 1.95
CA ARG A 110 7.98 18.65 1.14
C ARG A 110 8.61 20.01 1.40
N LYS A 111 8.81 20.35 2.67
CA LYS A 111 9.45 21.61 3.07
C LYS A 111 10.90 21.73 2.60
N ALA A 112 11.64 20.61 2.59
CA ALA A 112 13.01 20.59 2.08
C ALA A 112 13.08 20.93 0.59
N PHE A 113 12.09 20.53 -0.20
CA PHE A 113 12.04 20.81 -1.64
C PHE A 113 11.33 22.13 -2.01
N ALA A 114 10.52 22.71 -1.12
CA ALA A 114 9.75 23.91 -1.40
C ALA A 114 10.58 25.10 -1.91
N PRO A 115 11.80 25.40 -1.38
CA PRO A 115 12.59 26.54 -1.83
C PRO A 115 13.07 26.45 -3.28
N TYR A 116 13.08 25.24 -3.85
CA TYR A 116 13.64 24.99 -5.19
C TYR A 116 12.62 25.11 -6.32
N ASN A 117 11.34 25.24 -6.01
CA ASN A 117 10.25 25.36 -6.99
C ASN A 117 10.23 24.24 -8.07
N TYR A 118 10.66 23.02 -7.72
CA TYR A 118 10.65 21.87 -8.63
C TYR A 118 9.24 21.38 -8.96
N LEU A 119 8.30 21.63 -8.07
CA LEU A 119 6.90 21.22 -8.22
C LEU A 119 5.98 22.42 -7.96
N PRO A 120 4.87 22.53 -8.70
CA PRO A 120 3.81 23.51 -8.37
C PRO A 120 3.24 23.24 -6.97
N ASP A 121 2.81 24.29 -6.28
CA ASP A 121 2.31 24.20 -4.89
C ASP A 121 1.11 23.24 -4.74
N ASN A 122 0.22 23.21 -5.70
CA ASN A 122 -0.92 22.28 -5.70
C ASN A 122 -0.51 20.79 -5.82
N VAL A 123 0.72 20.50 -6.26
CA VAL A 123 1.32 19.16 -6.26
C VAL A 123 2.13 18.95 -5.00
N LEU A 124 3.01 19.89 -4.67
CA LEU A 124 3.91 19.79 -3.53
C LEU A 124 3.15 19.64 -2.20
N TRP A 125 2.06 20.39 -2.03
CA TRP A 125 1.25 20.42 -0.80
C TRP A 125 -0.05 19.64 -0.90
N ARG A 126 -0.22 18.82 -1.94
CA ARG A 126 -1.40 17.95 -2.07
C ARG A 126 -1.45 16.93 -0.94
N ARG A 127 -2.61 16.76 -0.31
CA ARG A 127 -2.84 15.68 0.65
C ARG A 127 -2.65 14.31 0.04
N LYS A 128 -2.17 13.36 0.84
CA LYS A 128 -1.95 11.98 0.42
C LYS A 128 -3.27 11.31 0.05
N ASN A 129 -3.26 10.64 -1.07
CA ASN A 129 -4.26 9.65 -1.44
C ASN A 129 -3.59 8.30 -1.68
N GLY A 130 -4.28 7.21 -1.36
CA GLY A 130 -3.83 5.88 -1.76
C GLY A 130 -3.83 5.76 -3.28
N PHE A 131 -2.87 5.04 -3.85
CA PHE A 131 -2.78 4.89 -5.30
C PHE A 131 -4.07 4.32 -5.91
N SER A 132 -4.62 3.28 -5.30
CA SER A 132 -5.90 2.69 -5.73
C SER A 132 -7.09 3.64 -5.60
N ASP A 133 -7.03 4.60 -4.70
CA ASP A 133 -8.10 5.58 -4.49
C ASP A 133 -8.00 6.75 -5.47
N SER A 134 -6.80 7.08 -5.91
CA SER A 134 -6.55 8.20 -6.83
C SER A 134 -6.98 7.93 -8.27
N VAL A 135 -7.17 6.65 -8.65
CA VAL A 135 -7.58 6.24 -10.01
C VAL A 135 -9.10 6.07 -10.16
N SER A 136 -9.87 6.48 -9.17
CA SER A 136 -11.33 6.34 -9.15
C SER A 136 -12.02 7.59 -8.61
N THR A 137 -13.32 7.75 -8.88
CA THR A 137 -14.09 8.88 -8.35
C THR A 137 -14.42 8.70 -6.87
N LYS A 138 -14.82 9.79 -6.20
CA LYS A 138 -15.30 9.73 -4.80
C LYS A 138 -16.58 8.88 -4.69
N GLU A 139 -17.47 8.98 -5.68
CA GLU A 139 -18.76 8.31 -5.70
C GLU A 139 -18.63 6.81 -5.96
N ARG A 140 -17.71 6.41 -6.84
CA ARG A 140 -17.49 5.02 -7.23
C ARG A 140 -16.02 4.65 -7.14
N SER A 141 -15.62 4.18 -5.98
CA SER A 141 -14.23 3.81 -5.72
C SER A 141 -13.83 2.52 -6.45
N TRP A 142 -12.54 2.38 -6.70
CA TRP A 142 -11.97 1.14 -7.23
C TRP A 142 -12.37 -0.09 -6.42
N SER A 143 -12.45 0.04 -5.09
CA SER A 143 -12.89 -1.05 -4.22
C SER A 143 -14.35 -1.44 -4.45
N VAL A 144 -15.23 -0.49 -4.70
CA VAL A 144 -16.64 -0.75 -5.02
C VAL A 144 -16.75 -1.48 -6.36
N ILE A 145 -16.03 -1.02 -7.39
CA ILE A 145 -16.03 -1.64 -8.72
C ILE A 145 -15.56 -3.10 -8.65
N ILE A 146 -14.48 -3.36 -7.88
CA ILE A 146 -13.97 -4.72 -7.70
C ILE A 146 -14.98 -5.58 -6.94
N ALA A 147 -15.57 -5.06 -5.86
CA ALA A 147 -16.55 -5.80 -5.08
C ALA A 147 -17.77 -6.19 -5.92
N GLU A 148 -18.35 -5.24 -6.69
CA GLU A 148 -19.45 -5.50 -7.61
C GLU A 148 -19.10 -6.59 -8.63
N HIS A 149 -17.90 -6.53 -9.21
CA HIS A 149 -17.45 -7.57 -10.14
C HIS A 149 -17.32 -8.93 -9.47
N ILE A 150 -16.72 -8.99 -8.28
CA ILE A 150 -16.52 -10.24 -7.56
C ILE A 150 -17.86 -10.83 -7.08
N ASP A 151 -18.84 -10.01 -6.75
CA ASP A 151 -20.18 -10.47 -6.41
C ASP A 151 -20.87 -11.24 -7.57
N THR A 152 -20.49 -10.97 -8.81
CA THR A 152 -20.93 -11.77 -9.96
C THR A 152 -20.22 -13.12 -10.10
N LEU A 153 -19.06 -13.29 -9.46
CA LEU A 153 -18.20 -14.48 -9.58
C LEU A 153 -18.31 -15.41 -8.37
N ILE A 154 -18.58 -14.87 -7.20
CA ILE A 154 -18.59 -15.58 -5.92
C ILE A 154 -19.96 -15.41 -5.26
N THR A 155 -20.67 -16.51 -5.09
CA THR A 155 -21.96 -16.51 -4.37
C THR A 155 -21.75 -16.34 -2.86
N ASP A 156 -22.79 -15.90 -2.15
CA ASP A 156 -22.74 -15.79 -0.68
C ASP A 156 -22.55 -17.15 -0.03
N GLU A 157 -23.15 -18.20 -0.60
CA GLU A 157 -23.03 -19.58 -0.11
C GLU A 157 -21.59 -20.09 -0.28
N GLU A 158 -21.00 -19.92 -1.46
CA GLU A 158 -19.60 -20.28 -1.71
C GLU A 158 -18.68 -19.54 -0.72
N PHE A 159 -18.84 -18.24 -0.58
CA PHE A 159 -18.01 -17.47 0.35
C PHE A 159 -18.13 -17.98 1.78
N LYS A 160 -19.36 -18.21 2.25
CA LYS A 160 -19.63 -18.65 3.62
C LYS A 160 -19.04 -20.04 3.92
N THR A 161 -19.11 -20.97 2.97
CA THR A 161 -18.66 -22.34 3.17
C THR A 161 -17.18 -22.57 2.89
N GLU A 162 -16.63 -21.87 1.91
CA GLU A 162 -15.26 -22.10 1.44
C GLU A 162 -14.23 -21.20 2.12
N SER A 163 -14.58 -19.95 2.47
CA SER A 163 -13.62 -19.03 3.09
C SER A 163 -13.12 -19.52 4.44
N ILE A 164 -13.96 -20.21 5.22
CA ILE A 164 -13.62 -20.73 6.54
C ILE A 164 -12.61 -21.89 6.50
N LYS A 165 -12.42 -22.52 5.34
CA LYS A 165 -11.41 -23.57 5.13
C LYS A 165 -9.98 -23.00 5.18
N PHE A 166 -9.82 -21.72 4.94
CA PHE A 166 -8.55 -21.01 5.11
C PHE A 166 -8.34 -20.64 6.58
N ARG A 167 -7.68 -21.50 7.33
CA ARG A 167 -7.49 -21.32 8.79
C ARG A 167 -6.55 -20.16 9.11
N HIS A 168 -5.52 -19.95 8.28
CA HIS A 168 -4.59 -18.85 8.44
C HIS A 168 -5.13 -17.60 7.71
N ASN A 169 -5.28 -16.50 8.43
CA ASN A 169 -5.77 -15.23 7.90
C ASN A 169 -7.05 -15.40 7.06
N THR A 170 -8.06 -16.00 7.66
CA THR A 170 -9.36 -16.31 7.03
C THR A 170 -9.91 -15.09 6.30
N PRO A 171 -10.22 -15.19 5.00
CA PRO A 171 -10.76 -14.08 4.24
C PRO A 171 -12.05 -13.51 4.84
N LYS A 172 -12.09 -12.19 5.04
CA LYS A 172 -13.23 -11.48 5.66
C LYS A 172 -14.17 -10.83 4.64
N SER A 173 -13.84 -10.91 3.36
CA SER A 173 -14.67 -10.39 2.27
C SER A 173 -14.57 -11.33 1.06
N LYS A 174 -15.55 -11.26 0.15
CA LYS A 174 -15.51 -12.02 -1.11
C LYS A 174 -14.29 -11.64 -1.96
N GLU A 175 -13.88 -10.38 -1.94
CA GLU A 175 -12.67 -9.92 -2.63
C GLU A 175 -11.43 -10.61 -2.08
N ALA A 176 -11.24 -10.63 -0.74
CA ALA A 176 -10.12 -11.31 -0.11
C ALA A 176 -10.14 -12.82 -0.37
N TYR A 177 -11.34 -13.44 -0.35
CA TYR A 177 -11.52 -14.83 -0.69
C TYR A 177 -11.17 -15.13 -2.16
N TYR A 178 -11.60 -14.28 -3.09
CA TYR A 178 -11.29 -14.42 -4.50
C TYR A 178 -9.78 -14.40 -4.76
N TYR A 179 -9.05 -13.46 -4.15
CA TYR A 179 -7.60 -13.42 -4.28
C TYR A 179 -6.92 -14.66 -3.69
N ARG A 180 -7.39 -15.14 -2.54
CA ARG A 180 -6.89 -16.37 -1.93
C ARG A 180 -7.17 -17.59 -2.80
N LYS A 181 -8.37 -17.70 -3.34
CA LYS A 181 -8.76 -18.76 -4.29
C LYS A 181 -7.86 -18.77 -5.51
N LYS A 182 -7.66 -17.58 -6.13
CA LYS A 182 -6.77 -17.44 -7.29
C LYS A 182 -5.32 -17.79 -6.96
N PHE A 183 -4.81 -17.34 -5.83
CA PHE A 183 -3.48 -17.72 -5.39
C PHE A 183 -3.32 -19.26 -5.29
N CYS A 184 -4.27 -19.93 -4.69
CA CYS A 184 -4.25 -21.38 -4.57
C CYS A 184 -4.37 -22.10 -5.93
N GLU A 185 -5.13 -21.55 -6.87
CA GLU A 185 -5.23 -22.09 -8.24
C GLU A 185 -3.86 -22.08 -8.94
N TYR A 186 -3.07 -21.00 -8.77
CA TYR A 186 -1.78 -20.86 -9.42
C TYR A 186 -0.63 -21.61 -8.73
N TYR A 187 -0.66 -21.70 -7.41
CA TYR A 187 0.46 -22.24 -6.62
C TYR A 187 0.19 -23.59 -5.98
N ASN A 188 -0.90 -24.24 -6.34
CA ASN A 188 -1.26 -25.56 -5.80
C ASN A 188 -0.80 -26.68 -6.73
N GLU A 189 0.51 -26.98 -6.73
CA GLU A 189 1.09 -27.96 -7.66
C GLU A 189 0.74 -29.42 -7.37
N ASN A 190 0.26 -29.80 -6.19
CA ASN A 190 0.08 -31.21 -5.80
C ASN A 190 -1.25 -31.54 -5.14
N GLY A 191 -2.31 -30.77 -5.40
CA GLY A 191 -3.63 -31.08 -4.83
C GLY A 191 -3.76 -30.85 -3.33
N THR A 192 -2.74 -30.32 -2.67
CA THR A 192 -2.82 -29.85 -1.28
C THR A 192 -3.54 -28.52 -1.26
N LYS A 193 -4.78 -28.54 -0.87
CA LYS A 193 -5.76 -27.46 -1.08
C LYS A 193 -5.44 -26.13 -0.39
N TYR A 194 -4.56 -26.13 0.61
CA TYR A 194 -4.34 -24.92 1.43
C TYR A 194 -2.91 -24.96 1.94
N HIS A 195 -2.06 -24.07 1.43
CA HIS A 195 -0.67 -24.05 1.84
C HIS A 195 -0.48 -23.37 3.19
N ASP A 196 0.11 -24.12 4.11
CA ASP A 196 0.64 -23.60 5.37
C ASP A 196 1.86 -22.67 5.16
N ASN A 197 2.36 -22.60 3.92
CA ASN A 197 3.53 -21.80 3.52
C ASN A 197 3.18 -20.40 3.00
N LEU A 198 1.95 -19.95 3.12
CA LEU A 198 1.59 -18.57 2.84
C LEU A 198 2.23 -17.66 3.89
N THR A 199 2.70 -16.50 3.43
CA THR A 199 3.26 -15.47 4.32
C THR A 199 2.37 -15.30 5.54
N PRO A 200 2.88 -15.52 6.76
CA PRO A 200 2.08 -15.53 7.98
C PRO A 200 1.59 -14.15 8.39
N TYR A 201 2.01 -13.11 7.68
CA TYR A 201 1.69 -11.74 8.02
C TYR A 201 0.42 -11.26 7.35
N MET A 202 -0.50 -10.76 8.15
CA MET A 202 -1.46 -9.75 7.72
C MET A 202 -0.81 -8.39 8.01
N TRP A 203 -0.49 -7.64 6.95
CA TRP A 203 0.10 -6.34 7.12
C TRP A 203 -0.98 -5.29 7.43
N LEU A 204 -0.85 -4.65 8.57
CA LEU A 204 -1.57 -3.45 8.94
C LEU A 204 -0.62 -2.52 9.69
N PRO A 205 -0.64 -1.20 9.42
CA PRO A 205 0.00 -0.24 10.30
C PRO A 205 -0.61 -0.33 11.69
N LYS A 206 0.16 -0.03 12.73
CA LYS A 206 -0.40 0.16 14.08
C LYS A 206 -1.45 1.29 14.06
N TRP A 207 -2.30 1.31 15.04
CA TRP A 207 -3.29 2.37 15.30
C TRP A 207 -4.39 2.54 14.25
N CYS A 208 -4.59 1.58 13.40
CA CYS A 208 -5.69 1.57 12.44
C CYS A 208 -7.02 1.03 13.01
N GLY A 209 -7.05 0.62 14.29
CA GLY A 209 -8.23 0.07 14.94
C GLY A 209 -8.68 -1.29 14.36
N ASN A 210 -9.91 -1.66 14.59
CA ASN A 210 -10.51 -2.91 14.11
C ASN A 210 -11.09 -2.73 12.70
N ILE A 211 -10.25 -2.42 11.73
CA ILE A 211 -10.68 -2.32 10.33
C ILE A 211 -10.43 -3.63 9.59
N SER A 212 -11.35 -4.01 8.75
CA SER A 212 -11.22 -5.16 7.85
C SER A 212 -10.55 -4.82 6.52
N ASP A 213 -10.63 -3.57 6.11
CA ASP A 213 -10.01 -3.02 4.91
C ASP A 213 -9.08 -1.86 5.29
N PRO A 214 -7.76 -1.98 5.05
CA PRO A 214 -6.78 -0.93 5.37
C PRO A 214 -6.82 0.27 4.40
N SER A 215 -7.82 0.37 3.53
CA SER A 215 -7.97 1.52 2.65
C SER A 215 -8.01 2.82 3.44
N ALA A 216 -7.29 3.84 2.97
CA ALA A 216 -7.25 5.15 3.62
C ALA A 216 -8.63 5.83 3.65
N ARG A 217 -9.57 5.44 2.76
CA ARG A 217 -10.94 5.97 2.71
C ARG A 217 -11.80 5.65 3.93
N VAL A 218 -11.39 4.68 4.75
CA VAL A 218 -12.09 4.36 6.02
C VAL A 218 -11.73 5.34 7.14
N LEU A 219 -10.73 6.19 6.96
CA LEU A 219 -10.33 7.18 7.95
C LEU A 219 -11.20 8.44 7.87
N ASN A 220 -11.63 8.94 9.03
CA ASN A 220 -12.46 10.14 9.11
C ASN A 220 -11.79 11.40 8.53
N ILE A 221 -10.45 11.44 8.48
CA ILE A 221 -9.67 12.52 7.89
C ILE A 221 -9.98 12.78 6.41
N TYR A 222 -10.49 11.79 5.69
CA TYR A 222 -10.95 11.93 4.30
C TYR A 222 -12.41 12.33 4.17
N LYS A 223 -13.17 12.32 5.29
CA LYS A 223 -14.60 12.68 5.28
C LYS A 223 -14.84 14.16 5.52
N ALA A 224 -13.80 14.94 5.77
CA ALA A 224 -13.87 16.36 6.10
C ALA A 224 -13.71 17.31 4.91
N ASP A 225 -13.60 16.77 3.66
CA ASP A 225 -13.51 17.58 2.43
C ASP A 225 -14.75 17.43 1.56
#